data_b2b174a2df3a9024bfd80ad4a5a543e4
#
_entry.id   b2b174a2df3a9024bfd80ad4a5a543e4
#
_cell.length_a   1.000
_cell.length_b   1.000
_cell.length_c   1.000
_cell.angle_alpha   90.00
_cell.angle_beta   90.00
_cell.angle_gamma   90.00
#
_symmetry.space_group_name_H-M   'P 1'
#
loop_
_entity.id
_entity.type
_entity.pdbx_description
1 polymer ?
#
loop_
_entity_poly.entity_id
_entity_poly.type
_entity_poly.pdbx_seq_one_letter_code
_entity_poly.pdbx_strand_id
1 'polypeptide(L)'
;MWTEKDMIYLPPMIKLEYLKKIRVRWIILAIFLVAIWIVMGNPRLGEWYSRSIYPWVSGMLSRFSCLFPFSVGDCFIYGSIAGLLGYLSYAIIRRRRIGRTIRHVVEYLAWVYVWFYIAWGLNYFREDFFTRTRTTYVPFSSEHFQSFLDAYTDSLNASWVPIETIDREVVKEAVQEGYRELPTRFGLTTPGTYLHPKTMLFSRLMSGVDRKSVV
;
A
#
# COMPACT_ATOMS: atom_id res chain seq x y z
N MET A 1 25.56 14.95 9.25
CA MET A 1 25.84 13.50 9.16
C MET A 1 27.32 13.28 9.49
N TRP A 2 27.61 12.71 10.66
CA TRP A 2 28.96 12.56 11.20
C TRP A 2 29.80 11.61 10.37
N THR A 3 31.03 11.99 10.04
CA THR A 3 31.99 11.14 9.32
C THR A 3 32.69 10.18 10.29
N GLU A 4 33.39 9.16 9.79
CA GLU A 4 34.15 8.23 10.64
C GLU A 4 35.31 8.91 11.36
N LYS A 5 35.85 9.98 10.79
CA LYS A 5 36.88 10.83 11.46
C LYS A 5 36.26 11.57 12.62
N ASP A 6 35.02 12.06 12.47
CA ASP A 6 34.32 12.75 13.55
C ASP A 6 33.98 11.78 14.70
N MET A 7 33.83 10.49 14.45
CA MET A 7 33.64 9.47 15.49
C MET A 7 34.90 9.13 16.29
N ILE A 8 36.07 9.35 15.74
CA ILE A 8 37.33 9.11 16.44
C ILE A 8 37.54 10.14 17.55
N TYR A 9 37.05 11.36 17.36
CA TYR A 9 37.16 12.47 18.31
C TYR A 9 35.97 12.61 19.27
N LEU A 10 34.93 11.76 19.11
CA LEU A 10 33.78 11.77 20.02
C LEU A 10 34.15 11.12 21.35
N PRO A 11 33.76 11.74 22.48
CA PRO A 11 33.95 11.13 23.79
C PRO A 11 33.27 9.73 23.83
N PRO A 12 33.86 8.78 24.58
CA PRO A 12 33.45 7.38 24.59
C PRO A 12 31.95 7.19 24.93
N MET A 13 31.37 8.08 25.71
CA MET A 13 29.93 8.05 26.05
C MET A 13 29.05 8.31 24.85
N ILE A 14 29.35 9.29 23.99
CA ILE A 14 28.55 9.62 22.79
C ILE A 14 28.67 8.49 21.77
N LYS A 15 29.84 7.87 21.66
CA LYS A 15 30.03 6.71 20.76
C LYS A 15 29.20 5.49 21.19
N LEU A 16 29.09 5.27 22.51
CA LEU A 16 28.28 4.16 23.06
C LEU A 16 26.80 4.40 22.88
N GLU A 17 26.31 5.61 23.06
CA GLU A 17 24.92 6.00 22.82
C GLU A 17 24.52 5.85 21.36
N TYR A 18 25.39 6.27 20.44
CA TYR A 18 25.15 6.14 19.00
C TYR A 18 25.07 4.66 18.57
N LEU A 19 25.97 3.82 19.09
CA LEU A 19 25.95 2.36 18.83
C LEU A 19 24.72 1.68 19.46
N LYS A 20 24.27 2.10 20.65
CA LYS A 20 23.01 1.63 21.25
C LYS A 20 21.82 1.99 20.37
N LYS A 21 21.75 3.23 19.89
CA LYS A 21 20.66 3.72 19.03
C LYS A 21 20.55 2.95 17.71
N ILE A 22 21.68 2.61 17.08
CA ILE A 22 21.71 1.78 15.88
C ILE A 22 21.19 0.36 16.19
N ARG A 23 21.63 -0.26 17.28
CA ARG A 23 21.18 -1.61 17.67
C ARG A 23 19.69 -1.66 17.96
N VAL A 24 19.16 -0.68 18.67
CA VAL A 24 17.72 -0.60 18.98
C VAL A 24 16.89 -0.51 17.70
N ARG A 25 17.29 0.30 16.72
CA ARG A 25 16.56 0.40 15.43
C ARG A 25 16.50 -0.93 14.69
N TRP A 26 17.60 -1.68 14.65
CA TRP A 26 17.64 -3.00 14.02
C TRP A 26 16.82 -4.05 14.79
N ILE A 27 16.81 -3.97 16.13
CA ILE A 27 15.98 -4.83 16.97
C ILE A 27 14.49 -4.56 16.69
N ILE A 28 14.08 -3.30 16.65
CA ILE A 28 12.70 -2.92 16.34
C ILE A 28 12.32 -3.41 14.94
N LEU A 29 13.20 -3.20 13.94
CA LEU A 29 12.98 -3.68 12.58
C LEU A 29 12.82 -5.20 12.54
N ALA A 30 13.69 -5.94 13.24
CA ALA A 30 13.60 -7.40 13.32
C ALA A 30 12.28 -7.86 13.96
N ILE A 31 11.83 -7.20 15.02
CA ILE A 31 10.53 -7.49 15.66
C ILE A 31 9.38 -7.31 14.65
N PHE A 32 9.37 -6.21 13.89
CA PHE A 32 8.33 -6.00 12.89
C PHE A 32 8.38 -7.03 11.76
N LEU A 33 9.59 -7.38 11.27
CA LEU A 33 9.75 -8.39 10.23
C LEU A 33 9.26 -9.77 10.69
N VAL A 34 9.59 -10.16 11.92
CA VAL A 34 9.12 -11.41 12.53
C VAL A 34 7.60 -11.39 12.70
N ALA A 35 7.03 -10.29 13.20
CA ALA A 35 5.58 -10.15 13.36
C ALA A 35 4.85 -10.26 12.01
N ILE A 36 5.36 -9.60 10.97
CA ILE A 36 4.83 -9.70 9.60
C ILE A 36 4.89 -11.16 9.13
N TRP A 37 6.02 -11.83 9.30
CA TRP A 37 6.21 -13.22 8.89
C TRP A 37 5.24 -14.17 9.60
N ILE A 38 5.00 -13.99 10.89
CA ILE A 38 4.01 -14.76 11.66
C ILE A 38 2.60 -14.56 11.09
N VAL A 39 2.20 -13.33 10.79
CA VAL A 39 0.88 -13.02 10.21
C VAL A 39 0.75 -13.63 8.81
N MET A 40 1.80 -13.56 7.99
CA MET A 40 1.82 -14.17 6.64
C MET A 40 1.61 -15.69 6.68
N GLY A 41 2.12 -16.36 7.70
CA GLY A 41 1.96 -17.81 7.90
C GLY A 41 0.62 -18.24 8.52
N ASN A 42 -0.23 -17.29 8.94
CA ASN A 42 -1.47 -17.60 9.62
C ASN A 42 -2.66 -16.77 9.12
N PRO A 43 -3.51 -17.31 8.23
CA PRO A 43 -4.67 -16.59 7.68
C PRO A 43 -5.63 -16.01 8.73
N ARG A 44 -5.78 -16.68 9.89
CA ARG A 44 -6.63 -16.17 10.99
C ARG A 44 -6.08 -14.88 11.60
N LEU A 45 -4.74 -14.79 11.72
CA LEU A 45 -4.09 -13.55 12.17
C LEU A 45 -4.20 -12.45 11.11
N GLY A 46 -4.11 -12.80 9.84
CA GLY A 46 -4.35 -11.87 8.72
C GLY A 46 -5.79 -11.33 8.74
N GLU A 47 -6.77 -12.18 8.98
CA GLU A 47 -8.17 -11.78 9.11
C GLU A 47 -8.40 -10.88 10.33
N TRP A 48 -7.83 -11.25 11.49
CA TRP A 48 -7.89 -10.42 12.71
C TRP A 48 -7.26 -9.04 12.48
N TYR A 49 -6.06 -8.99 11.89
CA TYR A 49 -5.41 -7.73 11.53
C TYR A 49 -6.30 -6.86 10.64
N SER A 50 -6.86 -7.45 9.61
CA SER A 50 -7.70 -6.77 8.62
C SER A 50 -8.99 -6.19 9.21
N ARG A 51 -9.57 -6.86 10.21
CA ARG A 51 -10.81 -6.40 10.85
C ARG A 51 -10.57 -5.45 12.02
N SER A 52 -9.47 -5.63 12.75
CA SER A 52 -9.23 -4.91 14.01
C SER A 52 -8.26 -3.74 13.85
N ILE A 53 -7.13 -3.94 13.18
CA ILE A 53 -6.06 -2.94 13.09
C ILE A 53 -6.15 -2.13 11.80
N TYR A 54 -6.32 -2.79 10.65
CA TYR A 54 -6.30 -2.14 9.35
C TYR A 54 -7.32 -1.00 9.19
N PRO A 55 -8.56 -1.06 9.71
CA PRO A 55 -9.51 0.05 9.62
C PRO A 55 -8.99 1.34 10.25
N TRP A 56 -8.24 1.23 11.35
CA TRP A 56 -7.59 2.38 11.99
C TRP A 56 -6.46 2.93 11.13
N VAL A 57 -5.59 2.05 10.61
CA VAL A 57 -4.48 2.44 9.74
C VAL A 57 -5.02 3.10 8.47
N SER A 58 -5.97 2.47 7.79
CA SER A 58 -6.57 3.03 6.57
C SER A 58 -7.31 4.33 6.83
N GLY A 59 -8.04 4.43 7.94
CA GLY A 59 -8.73 5.66 8.35
C GLY A 59 -7.77 6.82 8.61
N MET A 60 -6.65 6.58 9.31
CA MET A 60 -5.61 7.60 9.51
C MET A 60 -4.96 8.03 8.19
N LEU A 61 -4.59 7.07 7.34
CA LEU A 61 -3.98 7.35 6.04
C LEU A 61 -4.95 8.11 5.11
N SER A 62 -6.22 7.71 5.10
CA SER A 62 -7.25 8.39 4.31
C SER A 62 -7.48 9.83 4.78
N ARG A 63 -7.59 10.06 6.09
CA ARG A 63 -7.71 11.42 6.66
C ARG A 63 -6.53 12.28 6.27
N PHE A 64 -5.31 11.77 6.44
CA PHE A 64 -4.10 12.48 6.05
C PHE A 64 -4.08 12.76 4.54
N SER A 65 -4.41 11.75 3.73
CA SER A 65 -4.46 11.89 2.28
C SER A 65 -5.50 12.93 1.83
N CYS A 66 -6.66 13.03 2.51
CA CYS A 66 -7.71 14.01 2.17
C CYS A 66 -7.28 15.48 2.30
N LEU A 67 -6.21 15.77 3.05
CA LEU A 67 -5.66 17.12 3.15
C LEU A 67 -5.01 17.61 1.84
N PHE A 68 -4.72 16.71 0.91
CA PHE A 68 -4.03 17.02 -0.34
C PHE A 68 -4.92 16.75 -1.54
N PRO A 69 -4.90 17.61 -2.58
CA PRO A 69 -5.69 17.40 -3.80
C PRO A 69 -5.11 16.32 -4.73
N PHE A 70 -3.91 15.83 -4.45
CA PHE A 70 -3.17 14.86 -5.26
C PHE A 70 -2.92 13.55 -4.49
N SER A 71 -2.46 12.52 -5.20
CA SER A 71 -2.10 11.24 -4.61
C SER A 71 -0.83 11.34 -3.76
N VAL A 72 -0.98 11.23 -2.43
CA VAL A 72 0.15 11.20 -1.49
C VAL A 72 0.99 9.93 -1.66
N GLY A 73 0.36 8.82 -2.08
CA GLY A 73 1.06 7.57 -2.38
C GLY A 73 2.07 7.73 -3.51
N ASP A 74 1.69 8.44 -4.58
CA ASP A 74 2.61 8.73 -5.70
C ASP A 74 3.80 9.57 -5.23
N CYS A 75 3.55 10.61 -4.42
CA CYS A 75 4.63 11.41 -3.83
C CYS A 75 5.59 10.57 -3.00
N PHE A 76 5.06 9.61 -2.22
CA PHE A 76 5.88 8.71 -1.43
C PHE A 76 6.75 7.80 -2.31
N ILE A 77 6.17 7.20 -3.35
CA ILE A 77 6.89 6.29 -4.26
C ILE A 77 8.00 7.04 -5.00
N TYR A 78 7.64 8.13 -5.71
CA TYR A 78 8.63 8.88 -6.50
C TYR A 78 9.65 9.60 -5.62
N GLY A 79 9.22 10.14 -4.48
CA GLY A 79 10.12 10.72 -3.48
C GLY A 79 11.09 9.71 -2.90
N SER A 80 10.64 8.47 -2.67
CA SER A 80 11.49 7.36 -2.21
C SER A 80 12.54 6.98 -3.25
N ILE A 81 12.13 6.85 -4.51
CA ILE A 81 13.05 6.53 -5.62
C ILE A 81 14.08 7.65 -5.81
N ALA A 82 13.62 8.90 -5.88
CA ALA A 82 14.50 10.07 -6.03
C ALA A 82 15.46 10.21 -4.84
N GLY A 83 14.98 10.01 -3.62
CA GLY A 83 15.79 10.04 -2.41
C GLY A 83 16.85 8.94 -2.39
N LEU A 84 16.49 7.73 -2.81
CA LEU A 84 17.43 6.61 -2.91
C LEU A 84 18.52 6.87 -3.94
N LEU A 85 18.12 7.32 -5.14
CA LEU A 85 19.08 7.67 -6.22
C LEU A 85 19.99 8.83 -5.80
N GLY A 86 19.42 9.87 -5.18
CA GLY A 86 20.18 11.00 -4.64
C GLY A 86 21.18 10.57 -3.56
N TYR A 87 20.76 9.66 -2.65
CA TYR A 87 21.67 9.11 -1.64
C TYR A 87 22.80 8.29 -2.26
N LEU A 88 22.52 7.44 -3.26
CA LEU A 88 23.53 6.65 -3.96
C LEU A 88 24.52 7.56 -4.71
N SER A 89 24.03 8.56 -5.45
CA SER A 89 24.88 9.56 -6.11
C SER A 89 25.77 10.31 -5.12
N TYR A 90 25.21 10.76 -4.01
CA TYR A 90 25.99 11.38 -2.93
C TYR A 90 27.05 10.45 -2.36
N ALA A 91 26.72 9.16 -2.14
CA ALA A 91 27.67 8.18 -1.61
C ALA A 91 28.84 7.93 -2.59
N ILE A 92 28.58 7.91 -3.89
CA ILE A 92 29.60 7.77 -4.94
C ILE A 92 30.50 9.01 -4.97
N ILE A 93 29.94 10.21 -5.06
CA ILE A 93 30.69 11.47 -5.14
C ILE A 93 31.59 11.63 -3.88
N ARG A 94 31.04 11.31 -2.71
CA ARG A 94 31.77 11.41 -1.43
C ARG A 94 32.65 10.20 -1.13
N ARG A 95 32.80 9.27 -2.07
CA ARG A 95 33.61 8.03 -1.95
C ARG A 95 33.37 7.31 -0.62
N ARG A 96 32.08 7.18 -0.21
CA ARG A 96 31.74 6.53 1.05
C ARG A 96 32.05 5.04 0.99
N ARG A 97 32.35 4.43 2.16
CA ARG A 97 32.58 2.98 2.25
C ARG A 97 31.33 2.22 1.77
N ILE A 98 31.50 1.36 0.78
CA ILE A 98 30.43 0.58 0.14
C ILE A 98 29.57 -0.16 1.20
N GLY A 99 30.19 -0.85 2.16
CA GLY A 99 29.45 -1.58 3.20
C GLY A 99 28.56 -0.69 4.08
N ARG A 100 28.91 0.57 4.29
CA ARG A 100 28.07 1.53 5.02
C ARG A 100 26.88 1.96 4.15
N THR A 101 27.13 2.22 2.88
CA THR A 101 26.09 2.59 1.92
C THR A 101 25.07 1.47 1.75
N ILE A 102 25.52 0.23 1.54
CA ILE A 102 24.65 -0.95 1.44
C ILE A 102 23.79 -1.11 2.70
N ARG A 103 24.37 -1.00 3.88
CA ARG A 103 23.64 -1.12 5.13
C ARG A 103 22.50 -0.09 5.25
N HIS A 104 22.75 1.17 4.88
CA HIS A 104 21.70 2.20 4.93
C HIS A 104 20.62 1.96 3.88
N VAL A 105 20.98 1.51 2.68
CA VAL A 105 20.03 1.15 1.63
C VAL A 105 19.16 -0.02 2.08
N VAL A 106 19.77 -1.08 2.61
CA VAL A 106 19.03 -2.25 3.13
C VAL A 106 18.13 -1.87 4.29
N GLU A 107 18.61 -1.06 5.23
CA GLU A 107 17.80 -0.56 6.35
C GLU A 107 16.61 0.23 5.86
N TYR A 108 16.82 1.13 4.89
CA TYR A 108 15.75 1.93 4.29
C TYR A 108 14.69 1.05 3.59
N LEU A 109 15.13 0.14 2.73
CA LEU A 109 14.23 -0.77 2.01
C LEU A 109 13.46 -1.69 2.96
N ALA A 110 14.10 -2.15 4.03
CA ALA A 110 13.44 -2.95 5.04
C ALA A 110 12.35 -2.16 5.79
N TRP A 111 12.56 -0.87 6.07
CA TRP A 111 11.53 -0.01 6.63
C TRP A 111 10.38 0.27 5.65
N VAL A 112 10.67 0.45 4.36
CA VAL A 112 9.65 0.58 3.31
C VAL A 112 8.83 -0.71 3.21
N TYR A 113 9.48 -1.87 3.28
CA TYR A 113 8.81 -3.17 3.33
C TYR A 113 7.88 -3.29 4.54
N VAL A 114 8.34 -2.99 5.74
CA VAL A 114 7.53 -2.99 6.97
C VAL A 114 6.33 -2.05 6.82
N TRP A 115 6.57 -0.83 6.33
CA TRP A 115 5.52 0.14 6.07
C TRP A 115 4.46 -0.38 5.10
N PHE A 116 4.88 -0.94 3.96
CA PHE A 116 3.97 -1.52 2.98
C PHE A 116 3.08 -2.60 3.59
N TYR A 117 3.66 -3.53 4.35
CA TYR A 117 2.89 -4.61 4.96
C TYR A 117 1.93 -4.12 6.04
N ILE A 118 2.34 -3.20 6.89
CA ILE A 118 1.47 -2.60 7.90
C ILE A 118 0.40 -1.71 7.25
N ALA A 119 0.74 -0.95 6.21
CA ALA A 119 -0.23 -0.06 5.58
C ALA A 119 -1.27 -0.81 4.75
N TRP A 120 -0.91 -1.95 4.13
CA TRP A 120 -1.80 -2.66 3.21
C TRP A 120 -1.47 -4.15 3.00
N GLY A 121 -0.21 -4.53 2.89
CA GLY A 121 0.23 -5.84 2.42
C GLY A 121 -0.27 -7.02 3.25
N LEU A 122 -0.47 -6.86 4.56
CA LEU A 122 -0.99 -7.92 5.41
C LEU A 122 -2.42 -8.35 5.06
N ASN A 123 -3.19 -7.51 4.35
CA ASN A 123 -4.52 -7.89 3.88
C ASN A 123 -4.52 -9.00 2.81
N TYR A 124 -3.38 -9.26 2.16
CA TYR A 124 -3.27 -10.38 1.22
C TYR A 124 -3.26 -11.75 1.91
N PHE A 125 -2.97 -11.81 3.19
CA PHE A 125 -2.86 -13.05 3.97
C PHE A 125 -4.09 -13.34 4.82
N ARG A 126 -5.23 -12.82 4.40
CA ARG A 126 -6.53 -13.10 5.02
C ARG A 126 -7.01 -14.51 4.69
N GLU A 127 -8.02 -14.97 5.41
CA GLU A 127 -8.78 -16.16 5.01
C GLU A 127 -9.35 -16.00 3.59
N ASP A 128 -9.50 -17.11 2.89
CA ASP A 128 -10.04 -17.12 1.53
C ASP A 128 -11.47 -16.59 1.47
N PHE A 129 -11.91 -16.23 0.28
CA PHE A 129 -13.23 -15.66 0.05
C PHE A 129 -14.36 -16.57 0.54
N PHE A 130 -14.28 -17.87 0.23
CA PHE A 130 -15.33 -18.83 0.56
C PHE A 130 -15.47 -19.02 2.07
N THR A 131 -14.36 -19.13 2.78
CA THR A 131 -14.33 -19.22 4.25
C THR A 131 -14.93 -17.97 4.89
N ARG A 132 -14.56 -16.77 4.41
CA ARG A 132 -15.05 -15.50 4.97
C ARG A 132 -16.53 -15.24 4.71
N THR A 133 -17.02 -15.58 3.53
CA THR A 133 -18.42 -15.38 3.12
C THR A 133 -19.31 -16.53 3.49
N ARG A 134 -18.73 -17.64 4.00
CA ARG A 134 -19.45 -18.91 4.25
C ARG A 134 -20.17 -19.43 3.01
N THR A 135 -19.61 -19.16 1.83
CA THR A 135 -20.15 -19.61 0.55
C THR A 135 -19.52 -20.96 0.20
N THR A 136 -20.34 -21.91 -0.24
CA THR A 136 -19.83 -23.21 -0.68
C THR A 136 -19.00 -23.05 -1.94
N TYR A 137 -17.79 -23.60 -1.94
CA TYR A 137 -16.96 -23.65 -3.14
C TYR A 137 -17.62 -24.57 -4.18
N VAL A 138 -17.88 -24.01 -5.37
CA VAL A 138 -18.36 -24.76 -6.53
C VAL A 138 -17.18 -24.87 -7.51
N PRO A 139 -16.81 -26.09 -7.96
CA PRO A 139 -15.76 -26.26 -8.96
C PRO A 139 -16.08 -25.50 -10.25
N PHE A 140 -15.05 -25.04 -10.94
CA PHE A 140 -15.20 -24.34 -12.21
C PHE A 140 -15.91 -25.25 -13.23
N SER A 141 -16.94 -24.71 -13.87
CA SER A 141 -17.63 -25.31 -15.02
C SER A 141 -17.60 -24.32 -16.17
N SER A 142 -17.11 -24.76 -17.33
CA SER A 142 -17.04 -23.93 -18.53
C SER A 142 -18.46 -23.51 -19.01
N GLU A 143 -19.43 -24.36 -18.84
CA GLU A 143 -20.83 -24.09 -19.23
C GLU A 143 -21.44 -23.00 -18.34
N HIS A 144 -21.30 -23.12 -17.02
CA HIS A 144 -21.76 -22.07 -16.09
C HIS A 144 -21.05 -20.75 -16.30
N PHE A 145 -19.73 -20.81 -16.60
CA PHE A 145 -18.97 -19.60 -16.89
C PHE A 145 -19.41 -18.92 -18.18
N GLN A 146 -19.71 -19.71 -19.24
CA GLN A 146 -20.26 -19.18 -20.49
C GLN A 146 -21.61 -18.50 -20.26
N SER A 147 -22.53 -19.15 -19.56
CA SER A 147 -23.84 -18.58 -19.23
C SER A 147 -23.71 -17.27 -18.41
N PHE A 148 -22.75 -17.22 -17.49
CA PHE A 148 -22.43 -15.99 -16.76
C PHE A 148 -21.92 -14.89 -17.68
N LEU A 149 -20.99 -15.19 -18.60
CA LEU A 149 -20.44 -14.22 -19.56
C LEU A 149 -21.54 -13.65 -20.47
N ASP A 150 -22.45 -14.50 -20.97
CA ASP A 150 -23.55 -14.09 -21.81
C ASP A 150 -24.48 -13.12 -21.05
N ALA A 151 -24.90 -13.49 -19.83
CA ALA A 151 -25.75 -12.64 -19.01
C ALA A 151 -25.06 -11.32 -18.60
N TYR A 152 -23.74 -11.38 -18.31
CA TYR A 152 -22.94 -10.20 -17.99
C TYR A 152 -22.81 -9.25 -19.19
N THR A 153 -22.56 -9.81 -20.39
CA THR A 153 -22.46 -9.05 -21.63
C THR A 153 -23.78 -8.38 -21.97
N ASP A 154 -24.91 -9.10 -21.83
CA ASP A 154 -26.23 -8.53 -22.02
C ASP A 154 -26.52 -7.36 -21.05
N SER A 155 -26.12 -7.53 -19.78
CA SER A 155 -26.28 -6.47 -18.78
C SER A 155 -25.42 -5.25 -19.09
N LEU A 156 -24.17 -5.45 -19.56
CA LEU A 156 -23.28 -4.37 -20.00
C LEU A 156 -23.90 -3.62 -21.20
N ASN A 157 -24.35 -4.34 -22.20
CA ASN A 157 -24.97 -3.75 -23.39
C ASN A 157 -26.24 -2.95 -23.05
N ALA A 158 -27.06 -3.48 -22.15
CA ALA A 158 -28.28 -2.80 -21.68
C ALA A 158 -27.94 -1.53 -20.83
N SER A 159 -26.81 -1.52 -20.19
CA SER A 159 -26.36 -0.38 -19.37
C SER A 159 -25.55 0.65 -20.16
N TRP A 160 -25.24 0.35 -21.42
CA TRP A 160 -24.41 1.24 -22.21
C TRP A 160 -25.14 2.54 -22.56
N VAL A 161 -24.50 3.67 -22.26
CA VAL A 161 -24.97 5.02 -22.58
C VAL A 161 -23.88 5.76 -23.32
N PRO A 162 -24.17 6.44 -24.47
CA PRO A 162 -23.16 7.27 -25.11
C PRO A 162 -22.80 8.44 -24.22
N ILE A 163 -21.52 8.53 -23.83
CA ILE A 163 -21.01 9.62 -23.00
C ILE A 163 -20.18 10.54 -23.87
N GLU A 164 -20.67 11.74 -24.14
CA GLU A 164 -19.94 12.76 -24.90
C GLU A 164 -18.88 13.47 -24.05
N THR A 165 -19.19 13.72 -22.78
CA THR A 165 -18.28 14.38 -21.83
C THR A 165 -18.39 13.71 -20.46
N ILE A 166 -17.24 13.50 -19.81
CA ILE A 166 -17.19 12.97 -18.45
C ILE A 166 -17.05 14.16 -17.48
N ASP A 167 -18.13 14.46 -16.75
CA ASP A 167 -18.05 15.37 -15.61
C ASP A 167 -17.48 14.60 -14.39
N ARG A 168 -16.29 15.02 -13.96
CA ARG A 168 -15.57 14.35 -12.87
C ARG A 168 -16.26 14.51 -11.52
N GLU A 169 -16.98 15.60 -11.27
CA GLU A 169 -17.69 15.77 -10.02
C GLU A 169 -18.92 14.87 -9.94
N VAL A 170 -19.67 14.74 -11.05
CA VAL A 170 -20.79 13.79 -11.14
C VAL A 170 -20.34 12.34 -10.92
N VAL A 171 -19.23 11.95 -11.56
CA VAL A 171 -18.65 10.60 -11.36
C VAL A 171 -18.20 10.41 -9.90
N LYS A 172 -17.59 11.41 -9.29
CA LYS A 172 -17.17 11.35 -7.90
C LYS A 172 -18.34 11.18 -6.95
N GLU A 173 -19.40 11.94 -7.14
CA GLU A 173 -20.63 11.83 -6.34
C GLU A 173 -21.29 10.46 -6.50
N ALA A 174 -21.44 9.96 -7.73
CA ALA A 174 -21.98 8.65 -8.00
C ALA A 174 -21.15 7.52 -7.36
N VAL A 175 -19.83 7.61 -7.44
CA VAL A 175 -18.92 6.65 -6.78
C VAL A 175 -19.07 6.71 -5.27
N GLN A 176 -19.13 7.91 -4.67
CA GLN A 176 -19.31 8.06 -3.22
C GLN A 176 -20.64 7.46 -2.75
N GLU A 177 -21.72 7.68 -3.50
CA GLU A 177 -23.03 7.14 -3.16
C GLU A 177 -23.05 5.61 -3.28
N GLY A 178 -22.54 5.06 -4.38
CA GLY A 178 -22.40 3.62 -4.54
C GLY A 178 -21.64 2.96 -3.39
N TYR A 179 -20.57 3.59 -2.92
CA TYR A 179 -19.83 3.10 -1.75
C TYR A 179 -20.58 3.25 -0.41
N ARG A 180 -21.53 4.14 -0.28
CA ARG A 180 -22.40 4.23 0.90
C ARG A 180 -23.45 3.13 0.93
N GLU A 181 -23.95 2.73 -0.22
CA GLU A 181 -24.97 1.66 -0.34
C GLU A 181 -24.39 0.25 -0.18
N LEU A 182 -23.16 0.00 -0.68
CA LEU A 182 -22.51 -1.30 -0.69
C LEU A 182 -22.47 -1.99 0.68
N PRO A 183 -22.16 -1.33 1.82
CA PRO A 183 -22.11 -1.97 3.13
C PRO A 183 -23.45 -2.54 3.54
N THR A 184 -24.51 -1.80 3.34
CA THR A 184 -25.88 -2.22 3.67
C THR A 184 -26.29 -3.41 2.81
N ARG A 185 -25.96 -3.38 1.52
CA ARG A 185 -26.34 -4.41 0.55
C ARG A 185 -25.57 -5.72 0.72
N PHE A 186 -24.29 -5.65 1.10
CA PHE A 186 -23.38 -6.81 1.19
C PHE A 186 -22.91 -7.14 2.60
N GLY A 187 -23.43 -6.48 3.63
CA GLY A 187 -23.01 -6.70 5.00
C GLY A 187 -21.52 -6.37 5.24
N LEU A 188 -20.96 -5.43 4.47
CA LEU A 188 -19.56 -5.04 4.58
C LEU A 188 -19.41 -4.01 5.70
N THR A 189 -18.32 -4.10 6.46
CA THR A 189 -17.91 -3.03 7.37
C THR A 189 -17.38 -1.87 6.53
N THR A 190 -18.05 -0.73 6.58
CA THR A 190 -17.55 0.50 5.96
C THR A 190 -16.30 0.98 6.67
N PRO A 191 -15.19 1.09 5.98
CA PRO A 191 -14.21 2.06 6.38
C PRO A 191 -14.77 3.44 6.04
N GLY A 192 -15.08 4.22 7.04
CA GLY A 192 -15.54 5.59 7.01
C GLY A 192 -15.59 6.39 5.70
N THR A 193 -16.31 7.45 5.77
CA THR A 193 -16.69 8.49 4.80
C THR A 193 -15.58 9.18 4.00
N TYR A 194 -14.38 8.63 3.88
CA TYR A 194 -13.21 9.33 3.28
C TYR A 194 -12.89 8.86 1.85
N LEU A 195 -13.90 8.62 1.05
CA LEU A 195 -13.72 8.27 -0.36
C LEU A 195 -13.62 9.56 -1.20
N HIS A 196 -12.40 10.00 -1.42
CA HIS A 196 -12.11 11.07 -2.36
C HIS A 196 -11.27 10.52 -3.51
N PRO A 197 -11.89 10.20 -4.68
CA PRO A 197 -11.15 9.85 -5.87
C PRO A 197 -10.17 10.97 -6.21
N LYS A 198 -8.90 10.63 -6.43
CA LYS A 198 -7.83 11.58 -6.72
C LYS A 198 -7.18 11.27 -8.04
N THR A 199 -6.74 12.32 -8.73
CA THR A 199 -5.94 12.14 -9.94
C THR A 199 -4.54 11.68 -9.59
N MET A 200 -4.01 10.71 -10.35
CA MET A 200 -2.61 10.31 -10.28
C MET A 200 -1.72 11.46 -10.78
N LEU A 201 -0.64 11.76 -10.06
CA LEU A 201 0.31 12.81 -10.43
C LEU A 201 1.03 12.51 -11.76
N PHE A 202 1.28 11.24 -12.04
CA PHE A 202 2.03 10.77 -13.19
C PHE A 202 1.25 9.75 -14.02
N SER A 203 -0.02 10.03 -14.29
CA SER A 203 -0.90 9.15 -15.07
C SER A 203 -0.31 8.76 -16.44
N ARG A 204 0.46 9.66 -17.08
CA ARG A 204 1.12 9.37 -18.35
C ARG A 204 2.23 8.32 -18.22
N LEU A 205 2.97 8.29 -17.12
CA LEU A 205 4.02 7.30 -16.87
C LEU A 205 3.42 5.92 -16.54
N MET A 206 2.27 5.92 -15.85
CA MET A 206 1.53 4.71 -15.48
C MET A 206 0.57 4.23 -16.56
N SER A 207 0.38 5.00 -17.63
CA SER A 207 -0.58 4.67 -18.71
C SER A 207 -0.28 3.35 -19.42
N GLY A 208 0.95 2.85 -19.34
CA GLY A 208 1.33 1.52 -19.87
C GLY A 208 0.81 0.36 -18.99
N VAL A 209 0.55 0.61 -17.72
CA VAL A 209 0.05 -0.39 -16.76
C VAL A 209 -1.48 -0.33 -16.68
N ASP A 210 -2.05 0.88 -16.80
CA ASP A 210 -3.47 1.15 -16.56
C ASP A 210 -4.34 1.18 -17.83
N ARG A 211 -3.73 1.29 -19.01
CA ARG A 211 -4.47 1.33 -20.30
C ARG A 211 -5.22 0.06 -20.65
N LYS A 212 -4.98 -1.05 -19.97
CA LYS A 212 -5.71 -2.31 -20.19
C LYS A 212 -7.04 -2.39 -19.44
N SER A 213 -7.31 -1.45 -18.55
CA SER A 213 -8.56 -1.42 -17.77
C SER A 213 -9.56 -0.37 -18.25
N VAL A 214 -9.26 0.35 -19.34
CA VAL A 214 -10.16 1.36 -19.92
C VAL A 214 -10.26 1.12 -21.43
N VAL A 215 -10.93 0.06 -21.78
CA VAL A 215 -11.57 -0.14 -23.10
C VAL A 215 -12.97 -0.64 -22.83
#